data_d82847000e159635fec7d42fd4ab9c80
#
_entry.id   d82847000e159635fec7d42fd4ab9c80
#
_cell.length_a   1.000
_cell.length_b   1.000
_cell.length_c   1.000
_cell.angle_alpha   90.00
_cell.angle_beta   90.00
_cell.angle_gamma   90.00
#
_symmetry.space_group_name_H-M   'P 1'
#
loop_
_entity.id
_entity.type
_entity.pdbx_description
1 polymer ?
#
loop_
_entity_poly.entity_id
_entity_poly.type
_entity_poly.pdbx_seq_one_letter_code
_entity_poly.pdbx_strand_id
1 'polypeptide(L)'
;LFDRRRTPLTVWFQVCWEFATAKDGVSALAVQRTLQIGSYQTAWAMLHRLRSVLIRPGRELLSGQVEVDETYIGGVEAGLVGGRARGKKAMVAVAVEVKSGKGFGRCRMRVIPDGSARTLHAFITDNIAPGSIVITDGWNGYLGIDKAGYTHERRSQRAATALGEDIGSLLPGVHRIASLAKRWLLSTHQGAVRIEHLPGYLDEFCFRFNRRRSDSRGLVFYRVLQLAVGHDPIRYQQLVARSKPKKVRPSPPGKRGHPPSLDRPRAERPWRETPPQGQVGSDG
;
A
#
# COMPACT_ATOMS: atom_id res chain seq x y z
N LEU A 1 -8.81 8.85 20.68
CA LEU A 1 -9.82 9.07 19.64
C LEU A 1 -11.08 9.78 20.15
N PHE A 2 -11.49 9.53 21.38
CA PHE A 2 -12.76 10.00 21.96
C PHE A 2 -12.68 11.38 22.63
N ASP A 3 -11.55 12.06 22.58
CA ASP A 3 -11.37 13.37 23.18
C ASP A 3 -12.13 14.47 22.41
N ARG A 4 -12.64 15.48 23.15
CA ARG A 4 -13.30 16.69 22.63
C ARG A 4 -14.40 16.44 21.58
N ARG A 5 -15.18 15.38 21.75
CA ARG A 5 -16.28 15.02 20.84
C ARG A 5 -17.60 15.73 21.20
N ARG A 6 -18.42 15.99 20.20
CA ARG A 6 -19.80 16.47 20.37
C ARG A 6 -20.81 15.32 20.49
N THR A 7 -20.51 14.17 19.85
CA THR A 7 -21.37 12.97 19.89
C THR A 7 -21.21 12.25 21.23
N PRO A 8 -22.29 11.81 21.89
CA PRO A 8 -22.22 11.06 23.14
C PRO A 8 -21.37 9.80 23.07
N LEU A 9 -20.73 9.41 24.17
CA LEU A 9 -19.92 8.19 24.25
C LEU A 9 -20.74 6.93 24.00
N THR A 10 -21.98 6.92 24.43
CA THR A 10 -22.92 5.80 24.21
C THR A 10 -23.07 5.51 22.72
N VAL A 11 -23.23 6.54 21.87
CA VAL A 11 -23.30 6.42 20.43
C VAL A 11 -21.96 5.92 19.87
N TRP A 12 -20.83 6.42 20.38
CA TRP A 12 -19.51 5.94 19.96
C TRP A 12 -19.30 4.46 20.29
N PHE A 13 -19.69 4.02 21.48
CA PHE A 13 -19.57 2.61 21.86
C PHE A 13 -20.47 1.72 21.03
N GLN A 14 -21.66 2.18 20.69
CA GLN A 14 -22.55 1.45 19.78
C GLN A 14 -21.93 1.34 18.37
N VAL A 15 -21.37 2.43 17.83
CA VAL A 15 -20.65 2.38 16.56
C VAL A 15 -19.45 1.42 16.62
N CYS A 16 -18.68 1.43 17.71
CA CYS A 16 -17.57 0.49 17.91
C CYS A 16 -18.05 -0.96 17.97
N TRP A 17 -19.18 -1.20 18.63
CA TRP A 17 -19.80 -2.52 18.72
C TRP A 17 -20.21 -3.03 17.32
N GLU A 18 -21.01 -2.27 16.59
CA GLU A 18 -21.41 -2.59 15.22
C GLU A 18 -20.19 -2.80 14.31
N PHE A 19 -19.22 -1.91 14.42
CA PHE A 19 -17.97 -1.99 13.66
C PHE A 19 -17.19 -3.28 13.94
N ALA A 20 -17.15 -3.75 15.18
CA ALA A 20 -16.40 -4.93 15.60
C ALA A 20 -17.15 -6.24 15.33
N THR A 21 -18.48 -6.25 15.47
CA THR A 21 -19.28 -7.48 15.56
C THR A 21 -20.09 -7.83 14.32
N ALA A 22 -20.50 -6.84 13.50
CA ALA A 22 -21.26 -7.07 12.30
C ALA A 22 -20.48 -7.99 11.34
N LYS A 23 -21.09 -9.09 10.90
CA LYS A 23 -20.45 -10.14 10.06
C LYS A 23 -19.85 -9.55 8.78
N ASP A 24 -20.63 -8.75 8.07
CA ASP A 24 -20.24 -8.19 6.77
C ASP A 24 -19.74 -6.74 6.86
N GLY A 25 -19.44 -6.24 8.09
CA GLY A 25 -19.09 -4.87 8.32
C GLY A 25 -20.28 -3.94 8.33
N VAL A 26 -20.02 -2.64 8.46
CA VAL A 26 -21.06 -1.61 8.49
C VAL A 26 -20.73 -0.47 7.53
N SER A 27 -21.74 0.01 6.82
CA SER A 27 -21.62 1.23 6.01
C SER A 27 -21.96 2.46 6.84
N ALA A 28 -21.46 3.63 6.41
CA ALA A 28 -21.79 4.89 7.09
C ALA A 28 -23.29 5.20 7.04
N LEU A 29 -23.97 4.82 5.98
CA LEU A 29 -25.41 5.01 5.83
C LEU A 29 -26.19 4.10 6.81
N ALA A 30 -25.76 2.84 6.97
CA ALA A 30 -26.35 1.94 7.95
C ALA A 30 -26.21 2.49 9.36
N VAL A 31 -24.98 2.87 9.77
CA VAL A 31 -24.70 3.47 11.08
C VAL A 31 -25.54 4.75 11.30
N GLN A 32 -25.62 5.63 10.31
CA GLN A 32 -26.42 6.85 10.39
C GLN A 32 -27.89 6.53 10.69
N ARG A 33 -28.48 5.59 9.95
CA ARG A 33 -29.90 5.24 10.08
C ARG A 33 -30.20 4.51 11.37
N THR A 34 -29.42 3.50 11.70
CA THR A 34 -29.63 2.66 12.90
C THR A 34 -29.47 3.47 14.20
N LEU A 35 -28.50 4.37 14.27
CA LEU A 35 -28.20 5.16 15.47
C LEU A 35 -28.78 6.59 15.40
N GLN A 36 -29.59 6.89 14.40
CA GLN A 36 -30.23 8.19 14.19
C GLN A 36 -29.25 9.37 14.25
N ILE A 37 -28.04 9.17 13.68
CA ILE A 37 -27.04 10.22 13.62
C ILE A 37 -27.47 11.27 12.59
N GLY A 38 -27.62 12.53 13.03
CA GLY A 38 -28.18 13.60 12.21
C GLY A 38 -27.42 13.93 10.90
N SER A 39 -26.20 13.42 10.73
CA SER A 39 -25.37 13.71 9.56
C SER A 39 -24.62 12.47 9.08
N TYR A 40 -24.73 12.18 7.77
CA TYR A 40 -23.94 11.14 7.11
C TYR A 40 -22.44 11.38 7.28
N GLN A 41 -21.97 12.64 7.17
CA GLN A 41 -20.57 13.00 7.35
C GLN A 41 -20.07 12.64 8.75
N THR A 42 -20.92 12.76 9.78
CA THR A 42 -20.56 12.36 11.14
C THR A 42 -20.36 10.84 11.23
N ALA A 43 -21.31 10.05 10.75
CA ALA A 43 -21.21 8.59 10.73
C ALA A 43 -20.02 8.13 9.91
N TRP A 44 -19.80 8.71 8.73
CA TRP A 44 -18.65 8.45 7.89
C TRP A 44 -17.32 8.75 8.61
N ALA A 45 -17.22 9.91 9.24
CA ALA A 45 -16.03 10.31 9.96
C ALA A 45 -15.75 9.41 11.18
N MET A 46 -16.79 8.94 11.88
CA MET A 46 -16.65 7.99 12.99
C MET A 46 -16.02 6.68 12.51
N LEU A 47 -16.54 6.09 11.43
CA LEU A 47 -15.99 4.86 10.86
C LEU A 47 -14.56 5.05 10.35
N HIS A 48 -14.25 6.17 9.69
CA HIS A 48 -12.88 6.43 9.21
C HIS A 48 -11.89 6.66 10.35
N ARG A 49 -12.31 7.26 11.47
CA ARG A 49 -11.49 7.34 12.68
C ARG A 49 -11.22 5.95 13.27
N LEU A 50 -12.19 5.06 13.29
CA LEU A 50 -11.99 3.68 13.75
C LEU A 50 -11.04 2.92 12.81
N ARG A 51 -11.19 3.06 11.48
CA ARG A 51 -10.26 2.47 10.50
C ARG A 51 -8.82 2.90 10.73
N SER A 52 -8.60 4.17 11.04
CA SER A 52 -7.25 4.72 11.20
C SER A 52 -6.48 4.20 12.41
N VAL A 53 -7.15 3.59 13.39
CA VAL A 53 -6.51 3.05 14.60
C VAL A 53 -6.28 1.54 14.55
N LEU A 54 -6.73 0.84 13.52
CA LEU A 54 -6.67 -0.63 13.45
C LEU A 54 -5.25 -1.17 13.28
N ILE A 55 -4.34 -0.37 12.76
CA ILE A 55 -2.93 -0.75 12.61
C ILE A 55 -2.16 -0.22 13.81
N ARG A 56 -1.76 -1.11 14.70
CA ARG A 56 -0.86 -0.76 15.79
C ARG A 56 0.61 -0.71 15.29
N PRO A 57 1.43 0.22 15.80
CA PRO A 57 2.87 0.13 15.65
C PRO A 57 3.39 -1.20 16.21
N GLY A 58 4.43 -1.77 15.57
CA GLY A 58 5.05 -3.01 16.04
C GLY A 58 4.13 -4.24 16.02
N ARG A 59 3.11 -4.27 15.12
CA ARG A 59 2.29 -5.49 14.95
C ARG A 59 3.16 -6.66 14.48
N GLU A 60 2.83 -7.85 14.96
CA GLU A 60 3.52 -9.09 14.56
C GLU A 60 3.53 -9.26 13.05
N LEU A 61 4.68 -9.61 12.50
CA LEU A 61 4.86 -9.93 11.09
C LEU A 61 4.18 -11.28 10.76
N LEU A 62 3.85 -11.48 9.50
CA LEU A 62 3.46 -12.79 8.98
C LEU A 62 4.67 -13.71 8.99
N SER A 63 4.46 -15.01 9.17
CA SER A 63 5.58 -15.98 9.27
C SER A 63 5.23 -17.33 8.67
N GLY A 64 6.25 -18.16 8.46
CA GLY A 64 6.11 -19.47 7.85
C GLY A 64 5.99 -19.38 6.33
N GLN A 65 5.05 -20.08 5.73
CA GLN A 65 4.76 -19.98 4.31
C GLN A 65 3.78 -18.82 4.06
N VAL A 66 4.15 -17.91 3.18
CA VAL A 66 3.36 -16.71 2.87
C VAL A 66 3.23 -16.54 1.36
N GLU A 67 2.01 -16.64 0.86
CA GLU A 67 1.72 -16.27 -0.53
C GLU A 67 1.67 -14.75 -0.68
N VAL A 68 2.28 -14.24 -1.76
CA VAL A 68 2.30 -12.81 -2.08
C VAL A 68 2.01 -12.60 -3.56
N ASP A 69 1.09 -11.68 -3.86
CA ASP A 69 0.72 -11.29 -5.23
C ASP A 69 0.09 -9.89 -5.23
N GLU A 70 -0.12 -9.31 -6.42
CA GLU A 70 -0.84 -8.07 -6.60
C GLU A 70 -2.23 -8.30 -7.18
N THR A 71 -3.14 -7.41 -6.81
CA THR A 71 -4.47 -7.35 -7.42
C THR A 71 -4.89 -5.91 -7.69
N TYR A 72 -5.81 -5.72 -8.63
CA TYR A 72 -6.42 -4.42 -8.87
C TYR A 72 -7.77 -4.32 -8.18
N ILE A 73 -7.98 -3.20 -7.47
CA ILE A 73 -9.25 -2.84 -6.84
C ILE A 73 -9.76 -1.53 -7.44
N GLY A 74 -10.99 -1.52 -7.87
CA GLY A 74 -11.66 -0.38 -8.52
C GLY A 74 -12.78 -0.84 -9.43
N GLY A 75 -13.58 0.11 -9.94
CA GLY A 75 -14.71 -0.16 -10.84
C GLY A 75 -14.28 -0.72 -12.21
N VAL A 76 -15.24 -1.27 -12.93
CA VAL A 76 -15.05 -1.68 -14.33
C VAL A 76 -14.89 -0.41 -15.18
N GLU A 77 -13.84 -0.36 -16.00
CA GLU A 77 -13.63 0.69 -16.98
C GLU A 77 -13.82 0.09 -18.39
N ALA A 78 -14.79 0.64 -19.12
CA ALA A 78 -15.00 0.24 -20.50
C ALA A 78 -13.81 0.63 -21.39
N GLY A 79 -13.40 -0.27 -22.29
CA GLY A 79 -12.36 0.00 -23.29
C GLY A 79 -10.91 -0.30 -22.83
N LEU A 80 -10.68 -0.73 -21.60
CA LEU A 80 -9.35 -1.20 -21.17
C LEU A 80 -9.21 -2.71 -21.38
N VAL A 81 -8.22 -3.10 -22.16
CA VAL A 81 -7.83 -4.51 -22.32
C VAL A 81 -7.26 -5.00 -20.98
N GLY A 82 -7.59 -6.24 -20.60
CA GLY A 82 -7.11 -6.84 -19.36
C GLY A 82 -5.58 -6.82 -19.21
N GLY A 83 -5.08 -7.10 -18.02
CA GLY A 83 -3.66 -7.09 -17.67
C GLY A 83 -3.28 -5.89 -16.78
N ARG A 84 -2.03 -5.40 -16.89
CA ARG A 84 -1.50 -4.32 -16.05
C ARG A 84 -1.90 -2.89 -16.45
N ALA A 85 -2.81 -2.75 -17.42
CA ALA A 85 -3.39 -1.45 -17.77
C ALA A 85 -4.18 -0.90 -16.56
N ARG A 86 -3.69 0.18 -15.98
CA ARG A 86 -4.10 0.67 -14.66
C ARG A 86 -5.46 1.35 -14.65
N GLY A 87 -5.77 2.14 -15.64
CA GLY A 87 -6.92 3.04 -15.59
C GLY A 87 -7.01 3.75 -14.23
N LYS A 88 -8.21 3.87 -13.69
CA LYS A 88 -8.47 4.42 -12.34
C LYS A 88 -8.39 3.38 -11.21
N LYS A 89 -7.93 2.14 -11.50
CA LYS A 89 -7.83 1.07 -10.49
C LYS A 89 -6.60 1.25 -9.62
N ALA A 90 -6.74 0.97 -8.32
CA ALA A 90 -5.62 0.90 -7.41
C ALA A 90 -4.95 -0.48 -7.48
N MET A 91 -3.62 -0.51 -7.58
CA MET A 91 -2.85 -1.73 -7.38
C MET A 91 -2.70 -1.99 -5.89
N VAL A 92 -2.96 -3.20 -5.46
CA VAL A 92 -2.93 -3.63 -4.06
C VAL A 92 -2.07 -4.87 -3.93
N ALA A 93 -0.99 -4.80 -3.16
CA ALA A 93 -0.23 -5.96 -2.76
C ALA A 93 -0.99 -6.71 -1.65
N VAL A 94 -1.01 -8.03 -1.75
CA VAL A 94 -1.68 -8.95 -0.84
C VAL A 94 -0.68 -9.98 -0.36
N ALA A 95 -0.62 -10.22 0.95
CA ALA A 95 0.15 -11.31 1.54
C ALA A 95 -0.76 -12.12 2.47
N VAL A 96 -0.64 -13.45 2.46
CA VAL A 96 -1.43 -14.34 3.32
C VAL A 96 -0.62 -15.54 3.78
N GLU A 97 -0.68 -15.82 5.09
CA GLU A 97 -0.09 -17.04 5.68
C GLU A 97 -0.83 -18.28 5.19
N VAL A 98 -0.08 -19.24 4.67
CA VAL A 98 -0.57 -20.58 4.33
C VAL A 98 -0.36 -21.50 5.53
N LYS A 99 -1.41 -22.18 5.98
CA LYS A 99 -1.30 -23.13 7.08
C LYS A 99 -1.19 -24.56 6.56
N SER A 100 -0.38 -25.35 7.22
CA SER A 100 -0.36 -26.81 7.00
C SER A 100 -1.77 -27.37 7.16
N GLY A 101 -2.26 -28.12 6.17
CA GLY A 101 -3.64 -28.60 6.11
C GLY A 101 -4.57 -27.61 5.40
N LYS A 102 -5.82 -27.50 5.89
CA LYS A 102 -6.84 -26.66 5.24
C LYS A 102 -6.91 -25.25 5.85
N GLY A 103 -6.73 -24.22 5.03
CA GLY A 103 -7.05 -22.84 5.37
C GLY A 103 -5.87 -21.88 5.42
N PHE A 104 -6.19 -20.65 5.70
CA PHE A 104 -5.23 -19.53 5.68
C PHE A 104 -5.12 -18.90 7.07
N GLY A 105 -3.94 -18.38 7.38
CA GLY A 105 -3.63 -17.62 8.57
C GLY A 105 -4.06 -16.15 8.47
N ARG A 106 -3.16 -15.29 8.87
CA ARG A 106 -3.34 -13.84 8.80
C ARG A 106 -3.06 -13.33 7.39
N CYS A 107 -3.67 -12.20 7.03
CA CYS A 107 -3.37 -11.50 5.79
C CYS A 107 -2.92 -10.06 6.03
N ARG A 108 -2.28 -9.48 5.02
CA ARG A 108 -1.93 -8.07 4.89
C ARG A 108 -2.28 -7.58 3.49
N MET A 109 -2.75 -6.35 3.41
CA MET A 109 -3.01 -5.68 2.14
C MET A 109 -2.50 -4.25 2.20
N ARG A 110 -1.98 -3.74 1.08
CA ARG A 110 -1.50 -2.35 0.97
C ARG A 110 -1.69 -1.86 -0.45
N VAL A 111 -2.20 -0.65 -0.60
CA VAL A 111 -2.17 0.06 -1.89
C VAL A 111 -0.73 0.39 -2.22
N ILE A 112 -0.30 -0.01 -3.41
CA ILE A 112 1.07 0.18 -3.89
C ILE A 112 1.10 1.03 -5.17
N PRO A 113 2.16 1.83 -5.36
CA PRO A 113 2.27 2.67 -6.56
C PRO A 113 2.51 1.87 -7.84
N ASP A 114 3.22 0.76 -7.76
CA ASP A 114 3.60 -0.09 -8.89
C ASP A 114 4.05 -1.47 -8.43
N GLY A 115 4.28 -2.40 -9.39
CA GLY A 115 4.83 -3.74 -9.17
C GLY A 115 6.35 -3.83 -9.31
N SER A 116 7.08 -2.76 -9.05
CA SER A 116 8.55 -2.76 -9.09
C SER A 116 9.15 -3.54 -7.91
N ALA A 117 10.39 -4.04 -8.08
CA ALA A 117 11.11 -4.74 -7.03
C ALA A 117 11.23 -3.89 -5.75
N ARG A 118 11.52 -2.59 -5.90
CA ARG A 118 11.61 -1.66 -4.77
C ARG A 118 10.32 -1.64 -3.94
N THR A 119 9.18 -1.56 -4.62
CA THR A 119 7.86 -1.47 -3.97
C THR A 119 7.47 -2.79 -3.32
N LEU A 120 7.67 -3.92 -4.05
CA LEU A 120 7.28 -5.24 -3.56
C LEU A 120 8.18 -5.73 -2.44
N HIS A 121 9.48 -5.51 -2.53
CA HIS A 121 10.41 -5.84 -1.45
C HIS A 121 10.10 -5.03 -0.18
N ALA A 122 9.82 -3.73 -0.29
CA ALA A 122 9.39 -2.92 0.84
C ALA A 122 8.09 -3.42 1.48
N PHE A 123 7.12 -3.87 0.66
CA PHE A 123 5.89 -4.48 1.18
C PHE A 123 6.18 -5.77 1.94
N ILE A 124 7.04 -6.64 1.39
CA ILE A 124 7.41 -7.93 2.00
C ILE A 124 8.14 -7.68 3.33
N THR A 125 9.18 -6.87 3.34
CA THR A 125 9.99 -6.61 4.54
C THR A 125 9.20 -5.94 5.66
N ASP A 126 8.24 -5.09 5.34
CA ASP A 126 7.36 -4.43 6.32
C ASP A 126 6.30 -5.36 6.93
N ASN A 127 6.01 -6.50 6.31
CA ASN A 127 4.85 -7.31 6.69
C ASN A 127 5.17 -8.79 6.96
N ILE A 128 6.33 -9.31 6.54
CA ILE A 128 6.70 -10.73 6.65
C ILE A 128 8.01 -10.83 7.42
N ALA A 129 8.08 -11.77 8.36
CA ALA A 129 9.28 -12.00 9.16
C ALA A 129 10.40 -12.62 8.30
N PRO A 130 11.67 -12.17 8.47
CA PRO A 130 12.80 -12.85 7.87
C PRO A 130 12.83 -14.34 8.22
N GLY A 131 13.38 -15.18 7.32
CA GLY A 131 13.36 -16.64 7.44
C GLY A 131 12.06 -17.31 6.98
N SER A 132 11.05 -16.52 6.57
CA SER A 132 9.81 -17.07 5.99
C SER A 132 10.02 -17.51 4.54
N ILE A 133 9.17 -18.44 4.09
CA ILE A 133 9.07 -18.85 2.68
C ILE A 133 8.06 -17.93 1.99
N VAL A 134 8.52 -17.12 1.05
CA VAL A 134 7.68 -16.21 0.24
C VAL A 134 7.36 -16.88 -1.08
N ILE A 135 6.08 -17.15 -1.32
CA ILE A 135 5.57 -17.85 -2.50
C ILE A 135 4.93 -16.83 -3.43
N THR A 136 5.37 -16.75 -4.70
CA THR A 136 4.88 -15.76 -5.68
C THR A 136 4.58 -16.38 -7.04
N ASP A 137 3.90 -15.63 -7.92
CA ASP A 137 3.58 -16.03 -9.31
C ASP A 137 4.80 -16.05 -10.25
N GLY A 138 5.98 -15.69 -9.75
CA GLY A 138 7.20 -15.63 -10.54
C GLY A 138 7.41 -14.32 -11.31
N TRP A 139 6.65 -13.26 -11.01
CA TRP A 139 6.89 -11.93 -11.55
C TRP A 139 8.30 -11.43 -11.23
N ASN A 140 8.94 -10.75 -12.20
CA ASN A 140 10.33 -10.29 -12.04
C ASN A 140 10.53 -9.28 -10.90
N GLY A 141 9.48 -8.56 -10.49
CA GLY A 141 9.53 -7.65 -9.35
C GLY A 141 9.83 -8.32 -8.00
N TYR A 142 9.72 -9.64 -7.92
CA TYR A 142 10.06 -10.41 -6.71
C TYR A 142 11.50 -10.94 -6.70
N LEU A 143 12.23 -10.82 -7.82
CA LEU A 143 13.60 -11.32 -7.91
C LEU A 143 14.52 -10.61 -6.92
N GLY A 144 15.37 -11.38 -6.25
CA GLY A 144 16.34 -10.87 -5.27
C GLY A 144 15.78 -10.71 -3.85
N ILE A 145 14.55 -11.14 -3.57
CA ILE A 145 13.99 -11.10 -2.20
C ILE A 145 14.72 -12.07 -1.25
N ASP A 146 15.34 -13.11 -1.80
CA ASP A 146 16.23 -14.04 -1.09
C ASP A 146 17.38 -13.31 -0.40
N LYS A 147 17.93 -12.25 -1.02
CA LYS A 147 18.99 -11.42 -0.43
C LYS A 147 18.55 -10.65 0.83
N ALA A 148 17.24 -10.51 1.03
CA ALA A 148 16.67 -9.88 2.22
C ALA A 148 16.34 -10.90 3.32
N GLY A 149 16.83 -12.15 3.22
CA GLY A 149 16.69 -13.18 4.25
C GLY A 149 15.41 -14.01 4.16
N TYR A 150 14.82 -14.14 2.96
CA TYR A 150 13.64 -14.99 2.70
C TYR A 150 14.01 -16.18 1.81
N THR A 151 13.27 -17.28 1.96
CA THR A 151 13.29 -18.36 0.95
C THR A 151 12.25 -18.01 -0.10
N HIS A 152 12.67 -17.86 -1.37
CA HIS A 152 11.76 -17.50 -2.46
C HIS A 152 11.29 -18.74 -3.22
N GLU A 153 10.00 -19.07 -3.14
CA GLU A 153 9.36 -20.11 -3.95
C GLU A 153 8.57 -19.46 -5.09
N ARG A 154 8.98 -19.72 -6.32
CA ARG A 154 8.34 -19.14 -7.52
C ARG A 154 7.43 -20.16 -8.18
N ARG A 155 6.16 -19.87 -8.31
CA ARG A 155 5.15 -20.66 -9.02
C ARG A 155 4.82 -20.00 -10.34
N SER A 156 5.59 -20.33 -11.38
CA SER A 156 5.49 -19.67 -12.69
C SER A 156 4.15 -19.99 -13.38
N GLN A 157 3.40 -18.94 -13.70
CA GLN A 157 2.16 -19.06 -14.50
C GLN A 157 2.45 -19.65 -15.90
N ARG A 158 3.60 -19.31 -16.51
CA ARG A 158 4.02 -19.88 -17.80
C ARG A 158 4.23 -21.39 -17.74
N ALA A 159 4.89 -21.86 -16.68
CA ALA A 159 5.14 -23.28 -16.50
C ALA A 159 3.82 -24.03 -16.26
N ALA A 160 2.94 -23.50 -15.43
CA ALA A 160 1.62 -24.06 -15.16
C ALA A 160 0.76 -24.14 -16.44
N THR A 161 0.74 -23.07 -17.24
CA THR A 161 0.03 -23.05 -18.55
C THR A 161 0.57 -24.09 -19.49
N ALA A 162 1.90 -24.27 -19.56
CA ALA A 162 2.53 -25.27 -20.41
C ALA A 162 2.21 -26.71 -19.98
N LEU A 163 1.92 -26.92 -18.69
CA LEU A 163 1.54 -28.22 -18.12
C LEU A 163 0.01 -28.44 -18.11
N GLY A 164 -0.78 -27.46 -18.58
CA GLY A 164 -2.25 -27.51 -18.52
C GLY A 164 -2.84 -27.37 -17.12
N GLU A 165 -2.05 -26.85 -16.16
CA GLU A 165 -2.51 -26.60 -14.79
C GLU A 165 -3.36 -25.36 -14.71
N ASP A 166 -4.32 -25.32 -13.76
CA ASP A 166 -5.12 -24.13 -13.48
C ASP A 166 -4.26 -23.04 -12.80
N ILE A 167 -4.07 -21.92 -13.50
CA ILE A 167 -3.34 -20.76 -13.01
C ILE A 167 -3.95 -20.25 -11.67
N GLY A 168 -5.27 -20.37 -11.49
CA GLY A 168 -5.97 -19.99 -10.27
C GLY A 168 -5.55 -20.80 -9.05
N SER A 169 -4.99 -22.00 -9.25
CA SER A 169 -4.51 -22.89 -8.19
C SER A 169 -3.10 -22.61 -7.69
N LEU A 170 -2.33 -21.76 -8.37
CA LEU A 170 -0.94 -21.47 -8.01
C LEU A 170 -0.80 -20.73 -6.67
N LEU A 171 -1.65 -19.75 -6.44
CA LEU A 171 -1.67 -18.89 -5.26
C LEU A 171 -3.10 -18.80 -4.68
N PRO A 172 -3.67 -19.92 -4.23
CA PRO A 172 -5.08 -20.00 -3.86
C PRO A 172 -5.44 -19.08 -2.68
N GLY A 173 -4.50 -18.84 -1.77
CA GLY A 173 -4.69 -17.99 -0.62
C GLY A 173 -4.84 -16.51 -1.03
N VAL A 174 -3.92 -16.00 -1.81
CA VAL A 174 -3.98 -14.62 -2.29
C VAL A 174 -5.23 -14.38 -3.13
N HIS A 175 -5.54 -15.28 -4.06
CA HIS A 175 -6.74 -15.17 -4.89
C HIS A 175 -8.01 -15.17 -4.05
N ARG A 176 -8.07 -16.02 -3.01
CA ARG A 176 -9.20 -16.07 -2.07
C ARG A 176 -9.34 -14.77 -1.29
N ILE A 177 -8.24 -14.22 -0.74
CA ILE A 177 -8.23 -12.95 0.00
C ILE A 177 -8.67 -11.80 -0.90
N ALA A 178 -8.09 -11.68 -2.09
CA ALA A 178 -8.45 -10.66 -3.07
C ALA A 178 -9.93 -10.71 -3.45
N SER A 179 -10.45 -11.90 -3.71
CA SER A 179 -11.86 -12.13 -4.05
C SER A 179 -12.80 -11.76 -2.90
N LEU A 180 -12.46 -12.14 -1.66
CA LEU A 180 -13.23 -11.78 -0.46
C LEU A 180 -13.23 -10.27 -0.22
N ALA A 181 -12.09 -9.61 -0.37
CA ALA A 181 -11.97 -8.16 -0.20
C ALA A 181 -12.79 -7.40 -1.25
N LYS A 182 -12.70 -7.79 -2.52
CA LYS A 182 -13.49 -7.20 -3.61
C LYS A 182 -14.99 -7.34 -3.37
N ARG A 183 -15.42 -8.55 -2.99
CA ARG A 183 -16.83 -8.82 -2.67
C ARG A 183 -17.31 -7.98 -1.49
N TRP A 184 -16.52 -7.90 -0.41
CA TRP A 184 -16.85 -7.10 0.76
C TRP A 184 -16.97 -5.61 0.42
N LEU A 185 -16.05 -5.06 -0.37
CA LEU A 185 -16.12 -3.67 -0.83
C LEU A 185 -17.37 -3.41 -1.69
N LEU A 186 -17.75 -4.38 -2.51
CA LEU A 186 -18.95 -4.25 -3.36
C LEU A 186 -20.24 -4.39 -2.55
N SER A 187 -20.36 -5.37 -1.67
CA SER A 187 -21.59 -5.66 -0.93
C SER A 187 -21.86 -4.63 0.17
N THR A 188 -20.86 -4.36 1.03
CA THR A 188 -21.04 -3.47 2.19
C THR A 188 -20.98 -1.98 1.82
N HIS A 189 -20.14 -1.64 0.83
CA HIS A 189 -19.88 -0.25 0.45
C HIS A 189 -20.32 0.06 -0.98
N GLN A 190 -21.01 -0.87 -1.67
CA GLN A 190 -21.56 -0.72 -3.01
C GLN A 190 -20.54 -0.22 -4.05
N GLY A 191 -19.27 -0.57 -3.86
CA GLY A 191 -18.16 -0.10 -4.69
C GLY A 191 -17.86 1.41 -4.60
N ALA A 192 -18.57 2.16 -3.75
CA ALA A 192 -18.39 3.60 -3.59
C ALA A 192 -17.19 4.00 -2.74
N VAL A 193 -16.08 3.25 -2.87
CA VAL A 193 -14.84 3.50 -2.15
C VAL A 193 -13.87 4.27 -3.04
N ARG A 194 -13.59 5.51 -2.64
CA ARG A 194 -12.56 6.32 -3.33
C ARG A 194 -11.18 5.75 -3.04
N ILE A 195 -10.29 5.83 -4.02
CA ILE A 195 -8.92 5.28 -3.94
C ILE A 195 -8.15 5.90 -2.76
N GLU A 196 -8.36 7.18 -2.49
CA GLU A 196 -7.70 7.89 -1.40
C GLU A 196 -8.04 7.32 -0.01
N HIS A 197 -9.23 6.73 0.13
CA HIS A 197 -9.70 6.10 1.37
C HIS A 197 -9.51 4.59 1.39
N LEU A 198 -9.17 3.99 0.25
CA LEU A 198 -9.02 2.53 0.12
C LEU A 198 -8.09 1.93 1.19
N PRO A 199 -6.94 2.55 1.55
CA PRO A 199 -6.08 1.99 2.59
C PRO A 199 -6.82 1.68 3.89
N GLY A 200 -7.66 2.60 4.39
CA GLY A 200 -8.43 2.38 5.62
C GLY A 200 -9.45 1.23 5.53
N TYR A 201 -10.03 1.03 4.34
CA TYR A 201 -10.92 -0.12 4.12
C TYR A 201 -10.13 -1.43 4.07
N LEU A 202 -8.96 -1.46 3.45
CA LEU A 202 -8.10 -2.64 3.46
C LEU A 202 -7.64 -3.01 4.88
N ASP A 203 -7.37 -2.00 5.71
CA ASP A 203 -7.02 -2.19 7.12
C ASP A 203 -8.18 -2.79 7.91
N GLU A 204 -9.41 -2.31 7.69
CA GLU A 204 -10.62 -2.91 8.28
C GLU A 204 -10.81 -4.35 7.81
N PHE A 205 -10.69 -4.62 6.51
CA PHE A 205 -10.81 -5.96 5.97
C PHE A 205 -9.78 -6.91 6.61
N CYS A 206 -8.50 -6.53 6.64
CA CYS A 206 -7.44 -7.32 7.27
C CYS A 206 -7.70 -7.53 8.77
N PHE A 207 -8.14 -6.48 9.49
CA PHE A 207 -8.48 -6.59 10.91
C PHE A 207 -9.57 -7.63 11.16
N ARG A 208 -10.64 -7.59 10.37
CA ARG A 208 -11.78 -8.53 10.45
C ARG A 208 -11.37 -9.95 10.05
N PHE A 209 -10.71 -10.10 8.91
CA PHE A 209 -10.27 -11.38 8.41
C PHE A 209 -9.34 -12.09 9.39
N ASN A 210 -8.39 -11.37 9.97
CA ASN A 210 -7.43 -11.94 10.92
C ASN A 210 -8.06 -12.35 12.24
N ARG A 211 -9.27 -11.87 12.56
CA ARG A 211 -10.06 -12.20 13.76
C ARG A 211 -11.32 -13.02 13.48
N ARG A 212 -11.47 -13.54 12.25
CA ARG A 212 -12.67 -14.27 11.83
C ARG A 212 -12.97 -15.53 12.64
N ARG A 213 -11.93 -16.10 13.25
CA ARG A 213 -12.01 -17.29 14.11
C ARG A 213 -12.11 -16.96 15.60
N SER A 214 -12.29 -15.71 15.97
CA SER A 214 -12.48 -15.34 17.37
C SER A 214 -13.86 -15.79 17.84
N ASP A 215 -13.89 -16.59 18.89
CA ASP A 215 -15.14 -17.10 19.49
C ASP A 215 -15.86 -16.01 20.29
N SER A 216 -15.12 -15.00 20.77
CA SER A 216 -15.67 -13.88 21.51
C SER A 216 -15.68 -12.58 20.71
N ARG A 217 -16.88 -12.14 20.32
CA ARG A 217 -17.07 -10.84 19.66
C ARG A 217 -16.81 -9.67 20.62
N GLY A 218 -17.09 -9.88 21.92
CA GLY A 218 -16.77 -8.91 22.96
C GLY A 218 -15.27 -8.59 23.05
N LEU A 219 -14.40 -9.60 22.89
CA LEU A 219 -12.95 -9.37 22.83
C LEU A 219 -12.53 -8.57 21.59
N VAL A 220 -13.18 -8.77 20.45
CA VAL A 220 -12.90 -7.98 19.25
C VAL A 220 -13.33 -6.52 19.47
N PHE A 221 -14.50 -6.29 20.05
CA PHE A 221 -14.96 -4.96 20.44
C PHE A 221 -14.01 -4.29 21.42
N TYR A 222 -13.64 -4.97 22.51
CA TYR A 222 -12.68 -4.47 23.47
C TYR A 222 -11.36 -4.08 22.83
N ARG A 223 -10.88 -4.89 21.85
CA ARG A 223 -9.66 -4.58 21.10
C ARG A 223 -9.78 -3.31 20.27
N VAL A 224 -10.93 -3.06 19.66
CA VAL A 224 -11.18 -1.80 18.93
C VAL A 224 -11.12 -0.61 19.90
N LEU A 225 -11.73 -0.74 21.07
CA LEU A 225 -11.69 0.32 22.11
C LEU A 225 -10.26 0.59 22.60
N GLN A 226 -9.49 -0.45 22.92
CA GLN A 226 -8.08 -0.29 23.31
C GLN A 226 -7.27 0.49 22.27
N LEU A 227 -7.42 0.14 20.99
CA LEU A 227 -6.73 0.83 19.90
C LEU A 227 -7.21 2.29 19.78
N ALA A 228 -8.50 2.52 19.95
CA ALA A 228 -9.08 3.86 19.84
C ALA A 228 -8.69 4.79 21.01
N VAL A 229 -8.57 4.27 22.23
CA VAL A 229 -8.16 5.05 23.41
C VAL A 229 -6.68 5.43 23.34
N GLY A 230 -5.83 4.49 22.92
CA GLY A 230 -4.39 4.71 22.81
C GLY A 230 -3.95 5.54 21.58
N HIS A 231 -4.88 6.06 20.79
CA HIS A 231 -4.57 6.81 19.57
C HIS A 231 -4.98 8.28 19.69
N ASP A 232 -4.12 9.17 19.19
CA ASP A 232 -4.41 10.61 19.14
C ASP A 232 -5.68 10.93 18.35
N PRO A 233 -6.39 12.02 18.73
CA PRO A 233 -7.60 12.44 18.04
C PRO A 233 -7.31 12.83 16.58
N ILE A 234 -8.01 12.21 15.63
CA ILE A 234 -7.92 12.57 14.22
C ILE A 234 -9.05 13.56 13.88
N ARG A 235 -8.67 14.74 13.43
CA ARG A 235 -9.62 15.78 13.03
C ARG A 235 -10.24 15.44 11.67
N TYR A 236 -11.49 15.87 11.45
CA TYR A 236 -12.21 15.66 10.18
C TYR A 236 -11.42 16.17 8.97
N GLN A 237 -10.82 17.36 9.09
CA GLN A 237 -9.99 17.93 8.03
C GLN A 237 -8.81 17.01 7.63
N GLN A 238 -8.21 16.30 8.56
CA GLN A 238 -7.13 15.35 8.27
C GLN A 238 -7.64 14.12 7.51
N LEU A 239 -8.86 13.65 7.80
CA LEU A 239 -9.49 12.57 7.05
C LEU A 239 -9.78 12.99 5.61
N VAL A 240 -10.32 14.20 5.41
CA VAL A 240 -10.66 14.73 4.09
C VAL A 240 -9.41 15.16 3.30
N ALA A 241 -8.38 15.71 3.98
CA ALA A 241 -7.13 16.12 3.34
C ALA A 241 -6.35 14.93 2.75
N ARG A 242 -6.45 13.74 3.36
CA ARG A 242 -5.89 12.49 2.79
C ARG A 242 -6.52 12.12 1.45
N SER A 243 -7.71 12.64 1.14
CA SER A 243 -8.40 12.41 -0.12
C SER A 243 -8.01 13.37 -1.25
N LYS A 244 -7.24 14.41 -0.97
CA LYS A 244 -6.74 15.32 -2.00
C LYS A 244 -5.37 14.83 -2.46
N PRO A 245 -5.18 14.44 -3.74
CA PRO A 245 -3.85 14.18 -4.25
C PRO A 245 -3.02 15.45 -4.02
N LYS A 246 -1.82 15.33 -3.44
CA LYS A 246 -0.86 16.43 -3.47
C LYS A 246 -0.72 16.81 -4.94
N LYS A 247 -1.17 18.02 -5.31
CA LYS A 247 -0.81 18.60 -6.59
C LYS A 247 0.72 18.66 -6.60
N VAL A 248 1.33 17.70 -7.27
CA VAL A 248 2.74 17.78 -7.62
C VAL A 248 2.80 19.02 -8.52
N ARG A 249 3.33 20.11 -8.02
CA ARG A 249 3.68 21.23 -8.87
C ARG A 249 4.61 20.66 -9.93
N PRO A 250 4.30 20.79 -11.22
CA PRO A 250 5.26 20.39 -12.23
C PRO A 250 6.55 21.14 -11.90
N SER A 251 7.64 20.41 -11.82
CA SER A 251 8.97 21.01 -11.69
C SER A 251 9.08 22.07 -12.78
N PRO A 252 9.56 23.30 -12.46
CA PRO A 252 9.75 24.31 -13.49
C PRO A 252 10.58 23.66 -14.60
N PRO A 253 10.26 23.90 -15.88
CA PRO A 253 11.00 23.33 -17.00
C PRO A 253 12.48 23.63 -16.76
N GLY A 254 13.27 22.58 -16.59
CA GLY A 254 14.70 22.71 -16.40
C GLY A 254 15.21 23.61 -17.50
N LYS A 255 15.93 24.68 -17.13
CA LYS A 255 16.65 25.52 -18.10
C LYS A 255 17.37 24.54 -19.00
N ARG A 256 17.00 24.50 -20.26
CA ARG A 256 17.72 23.72 -21.27
C ARG A 256 19.17 24.10 -21.15
N GLY A 257 19.99 23.21 -20.62
CA GLY A 257 21.43 23.40 -20.61
C GLY A 257 21.85 23.65 -22.05
N HIS A 258 22.52 24.74 -22.28
CA HIS A 258 23.21 24.95 -23.55
C HIS A 258 24.07 23.69 -23.76
N PRO A 259 24.07 23.11 -24.99
CA PRO A 259 25.02 22.07 -25.29
C PRO A 259 26.43 22.63 -25.03
N PRO A 260 27.35 21.84 -24.46
CA PRO A 260 28.72 22.28 -24.26
C PRO A 260 29.25 22.76 -25.62
N SER A 261 29.73 23.99 -25.67
CA SER A 261 30.43 24.53 -26.84
C SER A 261 31.60 23.58 -27.14
N LEU A 262 31.56 22.98 -28.30
CA LEU A 262 32.70 22.25 -28.84
C LEU A 262 33.88 23.23 -28.91
N ASP A 263 34.84 23.11 -27.99
CA ASP A 263 36.11 23.81 -28.02
C ASP A 263 36.76 23.56 -29.39
N ARG A 264 36.80 24.59 -30.22
CA ARG A 264 37.66 24.58 -31.42
C ARG A 264 39.09 24.55 -30.91
N PRO A 265 39.97 23.70 -31.46
CA PRO A 265 41.38 23.70 -31.08
C PRO A 265 41.94 25.12 -31.33
N ARG A 266 42.53 25.71 -30.33
CA ARG A 266 43.23 26.96 -30.37
C ARG A 266 44.35 26.82 -31.41
N ALA A 267 44.31 27.62 -32.50
CA ALA A 267 45.40 27.76 -33.42
C ALA A 267 46.68 28.12 -32.69
N GLU A 268 47.74 27.36 -32.88
CA GLU A 268 49.06 27.64 -32.31
C GLU A 268 49.55 29.02 -32.83
N ARG A 269 49.88 29.92 -31.92
CA ARG A 269 50.57 31.15 -32.26
C ARG A 269 52.03 30.82 -32.55
N PRO A 270 52.63 31.38 -33.65
CA PRO A 270 54.02 31.15 -33.96
C PRO A 270 54.90 31.83 -32.86
N TRP A 271 55.96 31.14 -32.53
CA TRP A 271 56.99 31.55 -31.58
C TRP A 271 57.59 32.90 -32.00
N ARG A 272 57.57 33.89 -31.09
CA ARG A 272 58.39 35.09 -31.24
C ARG A 272 59.79 34.73 -30.77
N GLU A 273 60.74 34.86 -31.67
CA GLU A 273 62.16 34.81 -31.37
C GLU A 273 62.57 35.93 -30.43
N THR A 274 63.26 35.57 -29.35
CA THR A 274 63.88 36.45 -28.39
C THR A 274 65.20 36.95 -28.98
N PRO A 275 65.46 38.28 -29.05
CA PRO A 275 66.76 38.79 -29.55
C PRO A 275 67.90 38.48 -28.54
N PRO A 276 69.14 38.28 -29.02
CA PRO A 276 70.27 37.93 -28.15
C PRO A 276 70.68 39.10 -27.25
N GLN A 277 70.90 38.76 -25.98
CA GLN A 277 71.48 39.68 -24.99
C GLN A 277 72.91 39.97 -25.35
N GLY A 278 73.20 41.24 -25.57
CA GLY A 278 74.55 41.76 -25.79
C GLY A 278 75.38 41.60 -24.54
N GLN A 279 76.65 41.23 -24.79
CA GLN A 279 77.75 41.22 -23.85
C GLN A 279 78.05 42.69 -23.44
N VAL A 280 78.11 42.92 -22.15
CA VAL A 280 78.70 44.10 -21.58
C VAL A 280 80.09 43.75 -21.11
N GLY A 281 81.05 44.30 -21.77
CA GLY A 281 82.46 44.19 -21.46
C GLY A 281 82.83 44.79 -20.15
N SER A 282 83.75 44.15 -19.48
CA SER A 282 84.55 44.65 -18.37
C SER A 282 85.59 45.64 -18.92
N ASP A 283 85.64 46.82 -18.32
CA ASP A 283 86.89 47.60 -18.20
C ASP A 283 86.71 48.70 -17.11
N GLY A 284 87.74 48.77 -16.18
CA GLY A 284 88.00 49.84 -15.28
C GLY A 284 87.82 49.58 -13.79
#